data_2ee02abcec527410f3ed831871b713f0
#
_entry.id   2ee02abcec527410f3ed831871b713f0
#
_cell.length_a   1.000
_cell.length_b   1.000
_cell.length_c   1.000
_cell.angle_alpha   90.00
_cell.angle_beta   90.00
_cell.angle_gamma   90.00
#
_symmetry.space_group_name_H-M   'P 1'
#
loop_
_entity.id
_entity.type
_entity.pdbx_description
1 polymer ?
#
loop_
_entity_poly.entity_id
_entity_poly.type
_entity_poly.pdbx_seq_one_letter_code
_entity_poly.pdbx_strand_id
1 'polypeptide(L)'
;MSAKPFLLCLLLASPAAFAGNLSCHESPKSTGNPELDSIVTRYECRYTGSLQQAYSTFMKQGYNGEAPYPKTVPSTLPRKNLTLNKKEKMECGNESEISEWSFKLRRKNPNHIDMKYQGSDCASAITTETEFNRKGKTVNIIHKVYAS
;
A
#
# COMPACT_ATOMS: atom_id res chain seq x y z
N MET A 1 -22.85 19.73 -59.52
CA MET A 1 -22.04 20.28 -58.42
C MET A 1 -22.08 19.25 -57.26
N SER A 2 -20.98 18.54 -57.07
CA SER A 2 -20.91 17.43 -56.10
C SER A 2 -20.24 17.95 -54.83
N ALA A 3 -21.04 18.01 -53.75
CA ALA A 3 -20.55 18.35 -52.41
C ALA A 3 -20.02 17.07 -51.73
N LYS A 4 -18.69 16.98 -51.51
CA LYS A 4 -18.06 15.95 -50.73
C LYS A 4 -18.21 16.27 -49.23
N PRO A 5 -18.67 15.34 -48.40
CA PRO A 5 -18.64 15.54 -46.97
C PRO A 5 -17.21 15.33 -46.46
N PHE A 6 -16.65 16.36 -45.83
CA PHE A 6 -15.42 16.27 -45.02
C PHE A 6 -15.69 15.47 -43.75
N LEU A 7 -15.17 14.26 -43.72
CA LEU A 7 -15.19 13.41 -42.50
C LEU A 7 -14.11 13.91 -41.55
N LEU A 8 -14.54 14.66 -40.54
CA LEU A 8 -13.68 15.15 -39.46
C LEU A 8 -13.43 14.01 -38.49
N CYS A 9 -12.32 13.27 -38.65
CA CYS A 9 -11.85 12.31 -37.66
C CYS A 9 -11.37 13.06 -36.42
N LEU A 10 -12.21 13.16 -35.40
CA LEU A 10 -11.79 13.52 -34.05
C LEU A 10 -10.92 12.37 -33.48
N LEU A 11 -9.63 12.54 -33.53
CA LEU A 11 -8.68 11.73 -32.78
C LEU A 11 -8.89 12.04 -31.28
N LEU A 12 -9.66 11.22 -30.60
CA LEU A 12 -9.70 11.18 -29.14
C LEU A 12 -8.32 10.68 -28.66
N ALA A 13 -7.42 11.61 -28.41
CA ALA A 13 -6.21 11.33 -27.67
C ALA A 13 -6.61 10.99 -26.23
N SER A 14 -6.76 9.69 -25.96
CA SER A 14 -6.84 9.21 -24.59
C SER A 14 -5.56 9.62 -23.87
N PRO A 15 -5.63 10.39 -22.76
CA PRO A 15 -4.44 10.63 -21.97
C PRO A 15 -3.97 9.26 -21.46
N ALA A 16 -2.83 8.80 -21.94
CA ALA A 16 -2.14 7.67 -21.36
C ALA A 16 -1.91 8.04 -19.90
N ALA A 17 -2.66 7.40 -19.02
CA ALA A 17 -2.44 7.50 -17.59
C ALA A 17 -1.04 6.91 -17.36
N PHE A 18 -0.04 7.77 -17.20
CA PHE A 18 1.27 7.36 -16.74
C PHE A 18 1.06 6.74 -15.36
N ALA A 19 1.07 5.42 -15.29
CA ALA A 19 1.16 4.71 -14.03
C ALA A 19 2.47 5.14 -13.39
N GLY A 20 2.39 5.93 -12.32
CA GLY A 20 3.55 6.39 -11.59
C GLY A 20 4.32 5.18 -11.07
N ASN A 21 5.63 5.21 -11.14
CA ASN A 21 6.47 4.19 -10.53
C ASN A 21 6.54 4.43 -9.02
N LEU A 22 6.32 3.36 -8.26
CA LEU A 22 6.62 3.33 -6.84
C LEU A 22 8.12 3.08 -6.68
N SER A 23 8.80 4.01 -6.04
CA SER A 23 10.24 3.91 -5.73
C SER A 23 10.40 3.84 -4.22
N CYS A 24 10.98 2.76 -3.71
CA CYS A 24 11.19 2.51 -2.29
C CYS A 24 12.67 2.28 -1.98
N HIS A 25 13.09 2.71 -0.79
CA HIS A 25 14.39 2.40 -0.23
C HIS A 25 14.27 2.20 1.28
N GLU A 26 15.15 1.40 1.84
CA GLU A 26 15.26 1.26 3.28
C GLU A 26 15.89 2.50 3.88
N SER A 27 15.24 3.07 4.87
CA SER A 27 15.72 4.24 5.59
C SER A 27 16.81 3.83 6.57
N PRO A 28 17.87 4.63 6.76
CA PRO A 28 18.83 4.38 7.82
C PRO A 28 18.14 4.25 9.18
N LYS A 29 18.53 3.23 9.94
CA LYS A 29 18.00 3.02 11.29
C LYS A 29 18.45 4.17 12.19
N SER A 30 17.53 4.99 12.64
CA SER A 30 17.79 6.05 13.62
C SER A 30 16.49 6.51 14.25
N THR A 31 15.99 5.74 15.20
CA THR A 31 14.92 6.18 16.11
C THR A 31 15.51 6.94 17.31
N GLY A 32 16.84 6.93 17.48
CA GLY A 32 17.53 7.40 18.67
C GLY A 32 17.47 6.40 19.84
N ASN A 33 16.82 5.26 19.64
CA ASN A 33 16.77 4.16 20.61
C ASN A 33 17.28 2.86 19.95
N PRO A 34 18.48 2.35 20.36
CA PRO A 34 19.08 1.16 19.78
C PRO A 34 18.21 -0.11 19.88
N GLU A 35 17.40 -0.24 20.93
CA GLU A 35 16.49 -1.38 21.09
C GLU A 35 15.40 -1.36 20.04
N LEU A 36 14.78 -0.19 19.79
CA LEU A 36 13.79 -0.02 18.73
C LEU A 36 14.41 -0.17 17.33
N ASP A 37 15.62 0.32 17.12
CA ASP A 37 16.33 0.20 15.85
C ASP A 37 16.68 -1.26 15.50
N SER A 38 16.71 -2.15 16.49
CA SER A 38 16.95 -3.58 16.25
C SER A 38 15.71 -4.35 15.76
N ILE A 39 14.51 -3.87 16.07
CA ILE A 39 13.24 -4.57 15.79
C ILE A 39 12.38 -3.90 14.71
N VAL A 40 12.70 -2.67 14.33
CA VAL A 40 11.94 -1.91 13.33
C VAL A 40 12.73 -1.71 12.06
N THR A 41 12.19 -2.14 10.93
CA THR A 41 12.70 -1.78 9.61
C THR A 41 11.77 -0.74 8.99
N ARG A 42 12.34 0.35 8.50
CA ARG A 42 11.59 1.45 7.89
C ARG A 42 11.93 1.58 6.41
N TYR A 43 10.90 1.61 5.59
CA TYR A 43 10.99 1.89 4.16
C TYR A 43 10.34 3.21 3.84
N GLU A 44 10.98 4.00 3.00
CA GLU A 44 10.45 5.24 2.46
C GLU A 44 10.20 5.07 0.97
N CYS A 45 8.94 5.24 0.57
CA CYS A 45 8.55 5.12 -0.83
C CYS A 45 8.00 6.46 -1.33
N ARG A 46 8.17 6.69 -2.63
CA ARG A 46 7.62 7.85 -3.31
C ARG A 46 6.86 7.42 -4.55
N TYR A 47 5.71 8.03 -4.73
CA TYR A 47 4.84 7.81 -5.89
C TYR A 47 4.39 9.14 -6.47
N THR A 48 4.41 9.29 -7.80
CA THR A 48 3.87 10.48 -8.48
C THR A 48 2.47 10.18 -8.99
N GLY A 49 1.47 10.88 -8.46
CA GLY A 49 0.07 10.69 -8.81
C GLY A 49 -0.89 10.98 -7.67
N SER A 50 -2.08 10.42 -7.75
CA SER A 50 -3.11 10.58 -6.72
C SER A 50 -2.87 9.64 -5.52
N LEU A 51 -3.49 9.98 -4.38
CA LEU A 51 -3.46 9.10 -3.20
C LEU A 51 -4.08 7.73 -3.49
N GLN A 52 -5.15 7.69 -4.29
CA GLN A 52 -5.81 6.45 -4.73
C GLN A 52 -4.85 5.56 -5.54
N GLN A 53 -4.12 6.15 -6.49
CA GLN A 53 -3.16 5.42 -7.33
C GLN A 53 -1.97 4.91 -6.51
N ALA A 54 -1.43 5.75 -5.62
CA ALA A 54 -0.34 5.36 -4.72
C ALA A 54 -0.74 4.20 -3.81
N TYR A 55 -1.92 4.27 -3.20
CA TYR A 55 -2.48 3.20 -2.38
C TYR A 55 -2.62 1.90 -3.19
N SER A 56 -3.30 1.95 -4.33
CA SER A 56 -3.52 0.77 -5.18
C SER A 56 -2.20 0.13 -5.63
N THR A 57 -1.21 0.95 -5.98
CA THR A 57 0.10 0.46 -6.41
C THR A 57 0.84 -0.20 -5.25
N PHE A 58 0.86 0.44 -4.07
CA PHE A 58 1.49 -0.13 -2.88
C PHE A 58 0.82 -1.43 -2.44
N MET A 59 -0.51 -1.53 -2.49
CA MET A 59 -1.23 -2.75 -2.13
C MET A 59 -0.95 -3.94 -3.06
N LYS A 60 -0.50 -3.67 -4.30
CA LYS A 60 -0.17 -4.72 -5.28
C LYS A 60 1.28 -5.16 -5.24
N GLN A 61 2.21 -4.25 -4.99
CA GLN A 61 3.65 -4.53 -5.11
C GLN A 61 4.48 -4.17 -3.87
N GLY A 62 3.85 -3.61 -2.82
CA GLY A 62 4.55 -3.28 -1.58
C GLY A 62 5.80 -2.44 -1.77
N TYR A 63 6.72 -2.59 -0.83
CA TYR A 63 8.05 -1.95 -0.87
C TYR A 63 9.11 -2.80 -1.59
N ASN A 64 8.84 -4.08 -1.83
CA ASN A 64 9.79 -5.08 -2.33
C ASN A 64 9.32 -5.81 -3.61
N GLY A 65 8.23 -5.37 -4.23
CA GLY A 65 7.64 -5.99 -5.41
C GLY A 65 6.56 -7.04 -5.11
N GLU A 66 6.26 -7.30 -3.84
CA GLU A 66 5.25 -8.26 -3.40
C GLU A 66 4.11 -7.56 -2.65
N ALA A 67 2.88 -8.08 -2.80
CA ALA A 67 1.73 -7.55 -2.08
C ALA A 67 1.94 -7.68 -0.56
N PRO A 68 1.86 -6.57 0.21
CA PRO A 68 2.23 -6.58 1.62
C PRO A 68 1.15 -7.16 2.55
N TYR A 69 -0.06 -7.36 2.04
CA TYR A 69 -1.23 -7.77 2.82
C TYR A 69 -2.01 -8.90 2.14
N PRO A 70 -2.83 -9.65 2.91
CA PRO A 70 -3.71 -10.67 2.34
C PRO A 70 -4.64 -10.11 1.26
N LYS A 71 -4.98 -10.93 0.26
CA LYS A 71 -5.84 -10.54 -0.88
C LYS A 71 -7.23 -10.03 -0.48
N THR A 72 -7.68 -10.35 0.74
CA THR A 72 -8.95 -9.89 1.30
C THR A 72 -8.92 -8.43 1.74
N VAL A 73 -7.74 -7.82 1.90
CA VAL A 73 -7.59 -6.39 2.12
C VAL A 73 -7.79 -5.66 0.77
N PRO A 74 -8.72 -4.68 0.69
CA PRO A 74 -9.02 -4.03 -0.58
C PRO A 74 -7.79 -3.35 -1.19
N SER A 75 -7.53 -3.59 -2.47
CA SER A 75 -6.49 -2.89 -3.25
C SER A 75 -6.97 -1.53 -3.79
N THR A 76 -8.26 -1.23 -3.67
CA THR A 76 -8.83 0.09 -3.96
C THR A 76 -9.02 0.84 -2.66
N LEU A 77 -8.56 2.09 -2.61
CA LEU A 77 -8.62 2.90 -1.40
C LEU A 77 -10.08 3.10 -0.92
N PRO A 78 -10.46 2.60 0.27
CA PRO A 78 -11.80 2.78 0.81
C PRO A 78 -12.16 4.26 1.01
N ARG A 79 -13.42 4.61 0.76
CA ARG A 79 -13.90 5.99 0.97
C ARG A 79 -14.02 6.39 2.44
N LYS A 80 -14.14 5.40 3.34
CA LYS A 80 -14.28 5.57 4.78
C LYS A 80 -13.20 4.80 5.52
N ASN A 81 -13.04 5.03 6.80
CA ASN A 81 -12.22 4.20 7.67
C ASN A 81 -12.66 2.74 7.56
N LEU A 82 -11.70 1.83 7.57
CA LEU A 82 -11.94 0.40 7.44
C LEU A 82 -11.25 -0.33 8.59
N THR A 83 -11.95 -1.30 9.16
CA THR A 83 -11.37 -2.27 10.11
C THR A 83 -11.78 -3.67 9.67
N LEU A 84 -10.81 -4.54 9.50
CA LEU A 84 -11.00 -5.95 9.18
C LEU A 84 -10.33 -6.78 10.28
N ASN A 85 -11.03 -7.84 10.72
CA ASN A 85 -10.46 -8.86 11.60
C ASN A 85 -10.83 -10.21 11.00
N LYS A 86 -9.84 -11.08 10.85
CA LYS A 86 -10.05 -12.42 10.29
C LYS A 86 -9.30 -13.48 11.06
N LYS A 87 -9.88 -14.67 11.02
CA LYS A 87 -9.25 -15.91 11.48
C LYS A 87 -9.19 -16.83 10.28
N GLU A 88 -8.01 -17.30 9.97
CA GLU A 88 -7.77 -18.20 8.84
C GLU A 88 -6.98 -19.42 9.32
N LYS A 89 -7.35 -20.59 8.81
CA LYS A 89 -6.58 -21.80 9.05
C LYS A 89 -5.32 -21.75 8.19
N MET A 90 -4.17 -21.89 8.82
CA MET A 90 -2.86 -21.88 8.18
C MET A 90 -2.18 -23.23 8.37
N GLU A 91 -1.61 -23.77 7.31
CA GLU A 91 -0.82 -25.00 7.37
C GLU A 91 0.62 -24.66 7.76
N CYS A 92 1.06 -25.17 8.90
CA CYS A 92 2.38 -24.91 9.47
C CYS A 92 3.18 -26.22 9.53
N GLY A 93 3.77 -26.58 8.40
CA GLY A 93 4.45 -27.88 8.26
C GLY A 93 3.45 -29.04 8.32
N ASN A 94 3.55 -29.88 9.36
CA ASN A 94 2.64 -31.03 9.57
C ASN A 94 1.45 -30.68 10.48
N GLU A 95 1.38 -29.46 10.98
CA GLU A 95 0.33 -29.00 11.89
C GLU A 95 -0.44 -27.85 11.24
N SER A 96 -1.69 -27.69 11.64
CA SER A 96 -2.49 -26.55 11.22
C SER A 96 -2.79 -25.67 12.43
N GLU A 97 -2.58 -24.39 12.26
CA GLU A 97 -2.85 -23.36 13.28
C GLU A 97 -3.94 -22.40 12.79
N ILE A 98 -4.57 -21.74 13.73
CA ILE A 98 -5.47 -20.62 13.42
C ILE A 98 -4.66 -19.33 13.52
N SER A 99 -4.43 -18.71 12.38
CA SER A 99 -3.86 -17.38 12.29
C SER A 99 -4.95 -16.33 12.42
N GLU A 100 -4.73 -15.37 13.30
CA GLU A 100 -5.60 -14.21 13.47
C GLU A 100 -4.87 -12.98 12.92
N TRP A 101 -5.56 -12.19 12.11
CA TRP A 101 -5.01 -10.94 11.65
C TRP A 101 -6.03 -9.81 11.67
N SER A 102 -5.54 -8.61 11.85
CA SER A 102 -6.31 -7.39 11.81
C SER A 102 -5.69 -6.35 10.88
N PHE A 103 -6.55 -5.61 10.20
CA PHE A 103 -6.16 -4.49 9.36
C PHE A 103 -7.02 -3.29 9.70
N LYS A 104 -6.41 -2.14 9.91
CA LYS A 104 -7.07 -0.86 10.14
C LYS A 104 -6.56 0.19 9.17
N LEU A 105 -7.49 0.87 8.50
CA LEU A 105 -7.21 2.05 7.69
C LEU A 105 -7.94 3.24 8.27
N ARG A 106 -7.24 4.33 8.52
CA ARG A 106 -7.77 5.60 8.99
C ARG A 106 -7.46 6.73 8.02
N ARG A 107 -8.47 7.48 7.66
CA ARG A 107 -8.33 8.72 6.92
C ARG A 107 -8.20 9.88 7.90
N LYS A 108 -7.04 10.51 7.97
CA LYS A 108 -6.85 11.73 8.78
C LYS A 108 -7.40 12.95 8.06
N ASN A 109 -7.20 13.01 6.75
CA ASN A 109 -7.72 14.06 5.86
C ASN A 109 -7.68 13.55 4.39
N PRO A 110 -8.13 14.32 3.39
CA PRO A 110 -8.13 13.89 1.97
C PRO A 110 -6.75 13.50 1.42
N ASN A 111 -5.67 13.99 2.01
CA ASN A 111 -4.29 13.76 1.57
C ASN A 111 -3.48 12.83 2.47
N HIS A 112 -4.06 12.35 3.58
CA HIS A 112 -3.33 11.60 4.59
C HIS A 112 -4.14 10.41 5.10
N ILE A 113 -3.57 9.22 4.96
CA ILE A 113 -4.12 7.99 5.51
C ILE A 113 -3.04 7.21 6.27
N ASP A 114 -3.47 6.51 7.32
CA ASP A 114 -2.65 5.56 8.06
C ASP A 114 -3.26 4.17 7.92
N MET A 115 -2.39 3.18 7.86
CA MET A 115 -2.76 1.77 7.94
C MET A 115 -1.94 1.07 9.01
N LYS A 116 -2.58 0.14 9.71
CA LYS A 116 -1.94 -0.79 10.62
C LYS A 116 -2.40 -2.20 10.33
N TYR A 117 -1.45 -3.10 10.19
CA TYR A 117 -1.70 -4.53 10.06
C TYR A 117 -1.00 -5.26 11.20
N GLN A 118 -1.69 -6.24 11.76
CA GLN A 118 -1.14 -7.16 12.74
C GLN A 118 -1.60 -8.56 12.36
N GLY A 119 -0.67 -9.49 12.28
CA GLY A 119 -0.95 -10.88 11.93
C GLY A 119 0.11 -11.80 12.50
N SER A 120 -0.13 -13.09 12.38
CA SER A 120 0.85 -14.12 12.71
C SER A 120 0.93 -15.10 11.54
N ASP A 121 2.13 -15.55 11.28
CA ASP A 121 2.38 -16.76 10.50
C ASP A 121 2.84 -17.88 11.44
N CYS A 122 3.17 -19.03 10.87
CA CYS A 122 3.57 -20.23 11.63
C CYS A 122 4.76 -20.04 12.58
N ALA A 123 5.52 -18.97 12.47
CA ALA A 123 6.78 -18.78 13.18
C ALA A 123 6.88 -17.45 13.91
N SER A 124 6.14 -16.43 13.48
CA SER A 124 6.33 -15.06 13.98
C SER A 124 5.06 -14.23 13.94
N ALA A 125 4.95 -13.29 14.85
CA ALA A 125 3.99 -12.21 14.75
C ALA A 125 4.60 -11.06 13.96
N ILE A 126 3.81 -10.46 13.08
CA ILE A 126 4.21 -9.30 12.28
C ILE A 126 3.28 -8.13 12.56
N THR A 127 3.84 -6.97 12.76
CA THR A 127 3.09 -5.72 12.82
C THR A 127 3.67 -4.77 11.78
N THR A 128 2.81 -4.15 10.98
CA THR A 128 3.24 -3.09 10.07
C THR A 128 2.41 -1.85 10.28
N GLU A 129 3.04 -0.70 10.10
CA GLU A 129 2.40 0.60 10.07
C GLU A 129 2.78 1.30 8.77
N THR A 130 1.80 1.80 8.05
CA THR A 130 2.03 2.47 6.77
C THR A 130 1.30 3.80 6.75
N GLU A 131 2.03 4.85 6.44
CA GLU A 131 1.51 6.20 6.33
C GLU A 131 1.64 6.69 4.89
N PHE A 132 0.56 7.23 4.32
CA PHE A 132 0.55 7.88 3.02
C PHE A 132 0.26 9.36 3.21
N ASN A 133 1.14 10.20 2.72
CA ASN A 133 1.00 11.66 2.80
C ASN A 133 1.22 12.28 1.43
N ARG A 134 0.15 12.83 0.84
CA ARG A 134 0.19 13.49 -0.46
C ARG A 134 0.54 14.97 -0.30
N LYS A 135 1.56 15.39 -1.03
CA LYS A 135 1.95 16.81 -1.17
C LYS A 135 2.00 17.15 -2.66
N GLY A 136 1.03 17.93 -3.14
CA GLY A 136 0.90 18.25 -4.57
C GLY A 136 0.68 16.99 -5.43
N LYS A 137 1.61 16.71 -6.34
CA LYS A 137 1.57 15.54 -7.23
C LYS A 137 2.32 14.32 -6.68
N THR A 138 2.95 14.43 -5.52
CA THR A 138 3.76 13.38 -4.92
C THR A 138 3.08 12.83 -3.68
N VAL A 139 3.06 11.50 -3.54
CA VAL A 139 2.67 10.79 -2.35
C VAL A 139 3.92 10.18 -1.71
N ASN A 140 4.24 10.59 -0.50
CA ASN A 140 5.27 9.97 0.32
C ASN A 140 4.62 8.86 1.15
N ILE A 141 5.26 7.68 1.16
CA ILE A 141 4.78 6.51 1.89
C ILE A 141 5.88 6.11 2.86
N ILE A 142 5.54 5.99 4.13
CA ILE A 142 6.42 5.46 5.16
C ILE A 142 5.84 4.13 5.61
N HIS A 143 6.60 3.06 5.43
CA HIS A 143 6.22 1.71 5.82
C HIS A 143 7.19 1.17 6.86
N LYS A 144 6.67 0.84 8.04
CA LYS A 144 7.44 0.28 9.16
C LYS A 144 7.04 -1.16 9.37
N VAL A 145 8.02 -2.03 9.49
CA VAL A 145 7.86 -3.45 9.79
C VAL A 145 8.48 -3.71 11.15
N TYR A 146 7.68 -4.20 12.08
CA TYR A 146 8.11 -4.60 13.41
C TYR A 146 8.21 -6.12 13.42
N ALA A 147 9.42 -6.64 13.59
CA ALA A 147 9.67 -8.06 13.81
C ALA A 147 9.64 -8.36 15.31
N SER A 148 8.95 -9.40 15.68
CA SER A 148 8.92 -9.93 17.04
C SER A 148 9.42 -11.37 17.05
#